data_8e95688074ef0c8f745d0bf94dac513e
#
_entry.id   8e95688074ef0c8f745d0bf94dac513e
#
_cell.length_a   1.000
_cell.length_b   1.000
_cell.length_c   1.000
_cell.angle_alpha   90.00
_cell.angle_beta   90.00
_cell.angle_gamma   90.00
#
_symmetry.space_group_name_H-M   'P 1'
#
loop_
_entity.id
_entity.type
_entity.pdbx_description
1 polymer ?
#
loop_
_entity_poly.entity_id
_entity_poly.type
_entity_poly.pdbx_seq_one_letter_code
_entity_poly.pdbx_strand_id
1 'polypeptide(L)'
;MYLKHSDLKYFRQKVLEKQNYLCPLCGEEIKESDAVLDHDHGTGYIRQVLHRNCNSMEGMILHKFKRSGVHKLTDIFTYLKNLLDYWDNDYTRNLKHPSEKPKEPKIGKREFNKIAKYYKITYPNRKPLEYPKSKKWTKLLKELKEEMDG
;
A
#
# COMPACT_ATOMS: atom_id res chain seq x y z
N MET A 1 -9.38 -39.49 1.86
CA MET A 1 -10.46 -39.45 0.85
C MET A 1 -10.50 -38.07 0.25
N TYR A 2 -10.54 -37.93 -1.08
CA TYR A 2 -10.61 -36.63 -1.76
C TYR A 2 -12.05 -36.25 -2.08
N LEU A 3 -12.38 -34.96 -1.96
CA LEU A 3 -13.67 -34.41 -2.40
C LEU A 3 -13.75 -34.46 -3.93
N LYS A 4 -14.93 -34.84 -4.48
CA LYS A 4 -15.15 -34.82 -5.93
C LYS A 4 -15.38 -33.37 -6.39
N HIS A 5 -14.95 -33.08 -7.63
CA HIS A 5 -15.16 -31.74 -8.22
C HIS A 5 -16.64 -31.35 -8.30
N SER A 6 -17.54 -32.30 -8.56
CA SER A 6 -18.99 -32.09 -8.57
C SER A 6 -19.54 -31.57 -7.24
N ASP A 7 -18.89 -31.92 -6.13
CA ASP A 7 -19.37 -31.64 -4.79
C ASP A 7 -18.79 -30.38 -4.18
N LEU A 8 -17.80 -29.74 -4.86
CA LEU A 8 -17.09 -28.55 -4.37
C LEU A 8 -18.04 -27.39 -4.01
N LYS A 9 -19.04 -27.10 -4.87
CA LYS A 9 -19.99 -26.02 -4.63
C LYS A 9 -20.83 -26.28 -3.39
N TYR A 10 -21.36 -27.49 -3.27
CA TYR A 10 -22.17 -27.91 -2.12
C TYR A 10 -21.35 -27.90 -0.83
N PHE A 11 -20.14 -28.46 -0.88
CA PHE A 11 -19.26 -28.50 0.28
C PHE A 11 -18.83 -27.11 0.73
N ARG A 12 -18.49 -26.22 -0.22
CA ARG A 12 -18.19 -24.81 0.08
C ARG A 12 -19.35 -24.14 0.82
N GLN A 13 -20.58 -24.33 0.34
CA GLN A 13 -21.77 -23.78 0.99
C GLN A 13 -21.94 -24.31 2.42
N LYS A 14 -21.75 -25.61 2.63
CA LYS A 14 -21.78 -26.22 3.96
C LYS A 14 -20.75 -25.67 4.93
N VAL A 15 -19.52 -25.43 4.43
CA VAL A 15 -18.46 -24.82 5.26
C VAL A 15 -18.80 -23.37 5.58
N LEU A 16 -19.31 -22.61 4.60
CA LEU A 16 -19.70 -21.21 4.77
C LEU A 16 -20.82 -21.05 5.80
N GLU A 17 -21.84 -21.92 5.77
CA GLU A 17 -22.90 -21.98 6.78
C GLU A 17 -22.36 -22.26 8.18
N LYS A 18 -21.45 -23.25 8.31
CA LYS A 18 -20.83 -23.60 9.60
C LYS A 18 -20.02 -22.47 10.23
N GLN A 19 -19.46 -21.56 9.43
CA GLN A 19 -18.71 -20.39 9.89
C GLN A 19 -19.58 -19.12 9.96
N ASN A 20 -20.94 -19.27 9.95
CA ASN A 20 -21.90 -18.17 10.03
C ASN A 20 -21.67 -17.08 8.98
N TYR A 21 -21.24 -17.48 7.77
CA TYR A 21 -20.92 -16.59 6.65
C TYR A 21 -19.79 -15.58 6.93
N LEU A 22 -19.06 -15.70 8.04
CA LEU A 22 -17.97 -14.80 8.38
C LEU A 22 -16.61 -15.32 7.89
N CYS A 23 -15.80 -14.42 7.37
CA CYS A 23 -14.43 -14.74 6.98
C CYS A 23 -13.53 -14.83 8.22
N PRO A 24 -12.84 -15.95 8.48
CA PRO A 24 -12.03 -16.12 9.68
C PRO A 24 -10.76 -15.25 9.71
N LEU A 25 -10.38 -14.60 8.58
CA LEU A 25 -9.21 -13.74 8.51
C LEU A 25 -9.53 -12.25 8.74
N CYS A 26 -10.65 -11.75 8.22
CA CYS A 26 -11.03 -10.34 8.39
C CYS A 26 -12.27 -10.11 9.27
N GLY A 27 -13.01 -11.16 9.62
CA GLY A 27 -14.23 -11.08 10.44
C GLY A 27 -15.49 -10.62 9.69
N GLU A 28 -15.37 -10.20 8.43
CA GLU A 28 -16.48 -9.66 7.64
C GLU A 28 -17.30 -10.76 6.96
N GLU A 29 -18.57 -10.44 6.63
CA GLU A 29 -19.50 -11.35 5.97
C GLU A 29 -19.06 -11.66 4.53
N ILE A 30 -19.07 -12.95 4.16
CA ILE A 30 -18.71 -13.45 2.82
C ILE A 30 -19.97 -13.61 1.97
N LYS A 31 -20.06 -12.86 0.87
CA LYS A 31 -21.07 -13.09 -0.17
C LYS A 31 -20.72 -14.35 -0.97
N GLU A 32 -21.72 -15.10 -1.38
CA GLU A 32 -21.52 -16.36 -2.12
C GLU A 32 -20.66 -16.17 -3.39
N SER A 33 -20.79 -15.03 -4.09
CA SER A 33 -20.02 -14.68 -5.28
C SER A 33 -18.52 -14.47 -5.03
N ASP A 34 -18.13 -14.16 -3.79
CA ASP A 34 -16.74 -13.91 -3.37
C ASP A 34 -16.16 -15.07 -2.54
N ALA A 35 -16.97 -16.08 -2.25
CA ALA A 35 -16.61 -17.22 -1.41
C ALA A 35 -15.61 -18.15 -2.11
N VAL A 36 -14.45 -18.38 -1.49
CA VAL A 36 -13.41 -19.31 -1.95
C VAL A 36 -13.20 -20.40 -0.90
N LEU A 37 -13.30 -21.65 -1.29
CA LEU A 37 -12.99 -22.78 -0.42
C LEU A 37 -11.47 -22.93 -0.36
N ASP A 38 -10.91 -22.59 0.79
CA ASP A 38 -9.47 -22.61 1.02
C ASP A 38 -8.99 -24.01 1.46
N HIS A 39 -7.73 -24.30 1.16
CA HIS A 39 -7.08 -25.55 1.53
C HIS A 39 -5.57 -25.37 1.74
N ASP A 40 -4.98 -26.21 2.53
CA ASP A 40 -3.55 -26.28 2.70
C ASP A 40 -2.87 -26.94 1.49
N HIS A 41 -1.95 -26.22 0.84
CA HIS A 41 -1.27 -26.67 -0.37
C HIS A 41 -0.24 -27.80 -0.14
N GLY A 42 0.20 -28.01 1.11
CA GLY A 42 1.14 -29.07 1.47
C GLY A 42 0.44 -30.39 1.74
N THR A 43 -0.71 -30.32 2.42
CA THR A 43 -1.47 -31.51 2.85
C THR A 43 -2.72 -31.78 2.02
N GLY A 44 -3.23 -30.78 1.31
CA GLY A 44 -4.48 -30.83 0.54
C GLY A 44 -5.76 -30.74 1.39
N TYR A 45 -5.67 -30.61 2.71
CA TYR A 45 -6.85 -30.51 3.55
C TYR A 45 -7.55 -29.17 3.39
N ILE A 46 -8.89 -29.25 3.23
CA ILE A 46 -9.75 -28.06 3.24
C ILE A 46 -9.69 -27.43 4.63
N ARG A 47 -9.51 -26.11 4.66
CA ARG A 47 -9.49 -25.33 5.88
C ARG A 47 -10.85 -24.69 6.13
N GLN A 48 -11.14 -23.58 5.46
CA GLN A 48 -12.38 -22.81 5.63
C GLN A 48 -12.76 -22.10 4.33
N VAL A 49 -13.84 -21.31 4.34
CA VAL A 49 -14.18 -20.40 3.25
C VAL A 49 -13.68 -19.00 3.57
N LEU A 50 -13.01 -18.39 2.61
CA LEU A 50 -12.45 -17.05 2.72
C LEU A 50 -13.03 -16.15 1.62
N HIS A 51 -12.94 -14.83 1.81
CA HIS A 51 -13.03 -13.92 0.68
C HIS A 51 -11.89 -14.21 -0.30
N ARG A 52 -12.12 -14.00 -1.59
CA ARG A 52 -11.09 -14.16 -2.63
C ARG A 52 -9.81 -13.37 -2.32
N ASN A 53 -9.96 -12.11 -1.88
CA ASN A 53 -8.82 -11.25 -1.52
C ASN A 53 -8.09 -11.76 -0.26
N CYS A 54 -8.81 -12.23 0.75
CA CYS A 54 -8.20 -12.80 1.96
C CYS A 54 -7.42 -14.08 1.65
N ASN A 55 -7.98 -14.95 0.83
CA ASN A 55 -7.30 -16.16 0.36
C ASN A 55 -6.02 -15.84 -0.43
N SER A 56 -6.09 -14.85 -1.33
CA SER A 56 -4.92 -14.40 -2.10
C SER A 56 -3.85 -13.79 -1.20
N MET A 57 -4.24 -12.99 -0.19
CA MET A 57 -3.32 -12.38 0.76
C MET A 57 -2.61 -13.43 1.62
N GLU A 58 -3.34 -14.42 2.14
CA GLU A 58 -2.76 -15.53 2.91
C GLU A 58 -1.68 -16.25 2.10
N GLY A 59 -2.00 -16.63 0.86
CA GLY A 59 -1.04 -17.28 -0.04
C GLY A 59 0.17 -16.40 -0.36
N MET A 60 -0.02 -15.09 -0.55
CA MET A 60 1.09 -14.15 -0.77
C MET A 60 2.01 -14.04 0.44
N ILE A 61 1.47 -13.97 1.66
CA ILE A 61 2.26 -13.91 2.89
C ILE A 61 3.15 -15.15 2.99
N LEU A 62 2.56 -16.33 2.86
CA LEU A 62 3.30 -17.59 2.93
C LEU A 62 4.38 -17.69 1.84
N HIS A 63 4.03 -17.33 0.61
CA HIS A 63 4.96 -17.34 -0.52
C HIS A 63 6.12 -16.35 -0.33
N LYS A 64 5.84 -15.12 0.11
CA LYS A 64 6.87 -14.10 0.38
C LYS A 64 7.77 -14.51 1.53
N PHE A 65 7.21 -15.07 2.61
CA PHE A 65 7.99 -15.60 3.72
C PHE A 65 8.99 -16.66 3.24
N LYS A 66 8.52 -17.64 2.46
CA LYS A 66 9.38 -18.71 1.89
C LYS A 66 10.47 -18.15 0.96
N ARG A 67 10.17 -17.13 0.15
CA ARG A 67 11.12 -16.55 -0.80
C ARG A 67 12.09 -15.52 -0.20
N SER A 68 11.76 -14.90 0.91
CA SER A 68 12.59 -13.85 1.53
C SER A 68 13.87 -14.39 2.18
N GLY A 69 13.97 -15.70 2.39
CA GLY A 69 15.06 -16.32 3.15
C GLY A 69 14.84 -16.29 4.67
N VAL A 70 13.85 -15.54 5.16
CA VAL A 70 13.53 -15.47 6.61
C VAL A 70 13.16 -16.85 7.18
N HIS A 71 12.55 -17.70 6.37
CA HIS A 71 12.23 -19.09 6.75
C HIS A 71 13.45 -19.93 7.18
N LYS A 72 14.67 -19.50 6.86
CA LYS A 72 15.93 -20.12 7.32
C LYS A 72 16.33 -19.68 8.73
N LEU A 73 15.75 -18.60 9.22
CA LEU A 73 16.06 -17.98 10.51
C LEU A 73 15.00 -18.29 11.58
N THR A 74 13.73 -18.39 11.17
CA THR A 74 12.61 -18.61 12.08
C THR A 74 11.43 -19.24 11.34
N ASP A 75 10.46 -19.78 12.07
CA ASP A 75 9.18 -20.22 11.51
C ASP A 75 8.22 -19.02 11.30
N ILE A 76 7.20 -19.27 10.47
CA ILE A 76 6.27 -18.20 10.07
C ILE A 76 5.42 -17.68 11.24
N PHE A 77 5.03 -18.53 12.19
CA PHE A 77 4.16 -18.13 13.30
C PHE A 77 4.90 -17.22 14.27
N THR A 78 6.13 -17.60 14.63
CA THR A 78 7.04 -16.79 15.43
C THR A 78 7.33 -15.46 14.73
N TYR A 79 7.61 -15.47 13.43
CA TYR A 79 7.84 -14.25 12.66
C TYR A 79 6.63 -13.32 12.68
N LEU A 80 5.41 -13.82 12.40
CA LEU A 80 4.20 -13.01 12.37
C LEU A 80 3.85 -12.45 13.75
N LYS A 81 4.02 -13.24 14.80
CA LYS A 81 3.83 -12.74 16.18
C LYS A 81 4.78 -11.58 16.47
N ASN A 82 6.07 -11.77 16.23
CA ASN A 82 7.07 -10.72 16.46
C ASN A 82 6.84 -9.49 15.56
N LEU A 83 6.31 -9.68 14.35
CA LEU A 83 5.98 -8.58 13.43
C LEU A 83 4.81 -7.74 13.97
N LEU A 84 3.80 -8.37 14.54
CA LEU A 84 2.69 -7.66 15.18
C LEU A 84 3.19 -6.85 16.39
N ASP A 85 3.98 -7.46 17.26
CA ASP A 85 4.59 -6.80 18.41
C ASP A 85 5.49 -5.63 17.96
N TYR A 86 6.26 -5.81 16.88
CA TYR A 86 7.10 -4.77 16.29
C TYR A 86 6.28 -3.57 15.79
N TRP A 87 5.14 -3.80 15.15
CA TRP A 87 4.29 -2.72 14.65
C TRP A 87 3.48 -2.01 15.75
N ASP A 88 3.16 -2.72 16.84
CA ASP A 88 2.42 -2.17 17.98
C ASP A 88 3.29 -1.28 18.89
N ASN A 89 4.61 -1.36 18.76
CA ASN A 89 5.53 -0.55 19.54
C ASN A 89 5.45 0.95 19.17
N ASP A 90 5.54 1.81 20.17
CA ASP A 90 5.67 3.26 19.98
C ASP A 90 7.11 3.67 19.68
N TYR A 91 7.36 4.08 18.45
CA TYR A 91 8.65 4.57 17.98
C TYR A 91 8.72 6.11 17.88
N THR A 92 7.73 6.84 18.39
CA THR A 92 7.65 8.31 18.24
C THR A 92 8.80 9.07 18.92
N ARG A 93 9.47 8.44 19.87
CA ARG A 93 10.67 8.97 20.55
C ARG A 93 11.96 8.80 19.75
N ASN A 94 11.95 8.00 18.68
CA ASN A 94 13.11 7.78 17.83
C ASN A 94 13.34 8.95 16.86
N LEU A 95 14.59 9.11 16.42
CA LEU A 95 14.91 10.08 15.37
C LEU A 95 14.24 9.67 14.05
N LYS A 96 13.72 10.66 13.32
CA LYS A 96 13.16 10.44 12.00
C LYS A 96 14.23 10.08 10.98
N HIS A 97 13.97 9.08 10.15
CA HIS A 97 14.89 8.67 9.09
C HIS A 97 15.08 9.80 8.06
N PRO A 98 16.31 10.08 7.60
CA PRO A 98 16.59 11.20 6.70
C PRO A 98 15.89 11.10 5.34
N SER A 99 15.52 9.88 4.88
CA SER A 99 14.74 9.67 3.65
C SER A 99 13.31 10.19 3.74
N GLU A 100 12.77 10.35 4.95
CA GLU A 100 11.39 10.79 5.21
C GLU A 100 11.29 12.30 5.44
N LYS A 101 12.35 13.05 5.11
CA LYS A 101 12.25 14.51 5.08
C LYS A 101 11.19 14.91 4.04
N PRO A 102 10.29 15.85 4.39
CA PRO A 102 9.35 16.39 3.43
C PRO A 102 10.10 16.88 2.19
N LYS A 103 9.74 16.38 1.03
CA LYS A 103 10.32 16.86 -0.22
C LYS A 103 9.81 18.27 -0.44
N GLU A 104 10.72 19.22 -0.65
CA GLU A 104 10.30 20.56 -1.08
C GLU A 104 9.43 20.46 -2.33
N PRO A 105 8.28 21.16 -2.35
CA PRO A 105 7.41 21.16 -3.52
C PRO A 105 8.19 21.65 -4.74
N LYS A 106 8.08 20.93 -5.85
CA LYS A 106 8.72 21.33 -7.11
C LYS A 106 7.80 22.29 -7.85
N ILE A 107 8.39 23.32 -8.46
CA ILE A 107 7.62 24.19 -9.36
C ILE A 107 7.29 23.46 -10.66
N GLY A 108 6.01 23.38 -10.99
CA GLY A 108 5.53 22.85 -12.25
C GLY A 108 5.77 23.84 -13.40
N LYS A 109 5.95 23.34 -14.63
CA LYS A 109 6.18 24.16 -15.81
C LYS A 109 5.03 25.18 -16.08
N ARG A 110 3.80 24.77 -15.80
CA ARG A 110 2.61 25.65 -15.94
C ARG A 110 2.66 26.82 -14.97
N GLU A 111 3.02 26.55 -13.72
CA GLU A 111 3.13 27.59 -12.68
C GLU A 111 4.29 28.53 -12.97
N PHE A 112 5.43 28.00 -13.32
CA PHE A 112 6.57 28.79 -13.74
C PHE A 112 6.21 29.73 -14.90
N ASN A 113 5.50 29.25 -15.92
CA ASN A 113 5.13 30.07 -17.08
C ASN A 113 4.19 31.23 -16.70
N LYS A 114 3.32 31.06 -15.69
CA LYS A 114 2.48 32.15 -15.17
C LYS A 114 3.36 33.22 -14.51
N ILE A 115 4.27 32.83 -13.64
CA ILE A 115 5.22 33.73 -12.96
C ILE A 115 6.12 34.44 -13.97
N ALA A 116 6.63 33.72 -14.97
CA ALA A 116 7.49 34.28 -15.99
C ALA A 116 6.74 35.31 -16.88
N LYS A 117 5.44 35.07 -17.16
CA LYS A 117 4.60 36.04 -17.86
C LYS A 117 4.37 37.31 -17.02
N TYR A 118 4.04 37.15 -15.74
CA TYR A 118 3.91 38.25 -14.80
C TYR A 118 5.19 39.06 -14.72
N TYR A 119 6.32 38.37 -14.50
CA TYR A 119 7.64 39.02 -14.44
C TYR A 119 7.99 39.83 -15.69
N LYS A 120 7.72 39.29 -16.87
CA LYS A 120 7.99 39.98 -18.14
C LYS A 120 7.16 41.28 -18.29
N ILE A 121 5.94 41.30 -17.79
CA ILE A 121 5.05 42.47 -17.82
C ILE A 121 5.52 43.52 -16.82
N THR A 122 5.82 43.08 -15.60
CA THR A 122 6.20 43.98 -14.48
C THR A 122 7.62 44.54 -14.62
N TYR A 123 8.53 43.73 -15.20
CA TYR A 123 9.95 44.09 -15.31
C TYR A 123 10.45 43.95 -16.78
N PRO A 124 9.94 44.74 -17.73
CA PRO A 124 10.20 44.54 -19.17
C PRO A 124 11.67 44.66 -19.57
N ASN A 125 12.45 45.44 -18.82
CA ASN A 125 13.87 45.68 -19.10
C ASN A 125 14.83 44.64 -18.45
N ARG A 126 14.31 43.64 -17.73
CA ARG A 126 15.13 42.59 -17.10
C ARG A 126 15.22 41.37 -18.00
N LYS A 127 16.29 40.59 -17.83
CA LYS A 127 16.45 39.30 -18.55
C LYS A 127 15.29 38.35 -18.22
N PRO A 128 14.78 37.61 -19.20
CA PRO A 128 13.73 36.62 -18.97
C PRO A 128 14.12 35.61 -17.89
N LEU A 129 13.14 35.14 -17.13
CA LEU A 129 13.34 34.05 -16.16
C LEU A 129 13.58 32.74 -16.88
N GLU A 130 14.53 31.98 -16.39
CA GLU A 130 14.78 30.61 -16.85
C GLU A 130 14.13 29.58 -15.91
N TYR A 131 13.55 28.53 -16.51
CA TYR A 131 12.98 27.43 -15.74
C TYR A 131 14.08 26.68 -14.99
N PRO A 132 14.01 26.56 -13.65
CA PRO A 132 15.10 25.98 -12.90
C PRO A 132 15.27 24.49 -13.22
N LYS A 133 16.48 24.07 -13.63
CA LYS A 133 16.81 22.66 -13.98
C LYS A 133 16.47 21.70 -12.82
N SER A 134 16.67 22.14 -11.58
CA SER A 134 16.33 21.38 -10.38
C SER A 134 14.83 21.29 -10.08
N LYS A 135 14.01 22.08 -10.79
CA LYS A 135 12.57 22.29 -10.51
C LYS A 135 12.28 22.78 -9.10
N LYS A 136 13.28 23.32 -8.38
CA LYS A 136 13.11 23.89 -7.05
C LYS A 136 12.62 25.33 -7.14
N TRP A 137 11.81 25.74 -6.15
CA TRP A 137 11.45 27.13 -5.95
C TRP A 137 12.69 27.93 -5.52
N THR A 138 13.07 28.91 -6.31
CA THR A 138 14.09 29.89 -5.91
C THR A 138 13.44 30.99 -5.05
N LYS A 139 14.24 31.75 -4.29
CA LYS A 139 13.75 32.87 -3.49
C LYS A 139 12.96 33.85 -4.37
N LEU A 140 13.55 34.24 -5.50
CA LEU A 140 12.91 35.14 -6.47
C LEU A 140 11.55 34.60 -6.99
N LEU A 141 11.44 33.31 -7.30
CA LEU A 141 10.16 32.75 -7.77
C LEU A 141 9.07 32.72 -6.69
N LYS A 142 9.45 32.57 -5.43
CA LYS A 142 8.51 32.66 -4.30
C LYS A 142 8.01 34.10 -4.11
N GLU A 143 8.92 35.07 -4.10
CA GLU A 143 8.59 36.49 -4.00
C GLU A 143 7.67 36.96 -5.13
N LEU A 144 7.99 36.61 -6.39
CA LEU A 144 7.16 36.93 -7.55
C LEU A 144 5.78 36.25 -7.51
N LYS A 145 5.69 35.06 -6.91
CA LYS A 145 4.42 34.37 -6.72
C LYS A 145 3.55 35.12 -5.71
N GLU A 146 4.12 35.53 -4.60
CA GLU A 146 3.44 36.30 -3.56
C GLU A 146 2.97 37.68 -4.11
N GLU A 147 3.82 38.37 -4.88
CA GLU A 147 3.44 39.61 -5.56
C GLU A 147 2.32 39.43 -6.58
N MET A 148 2.24 38.28 -7.27
CA MET A 148 1.22 38.00 -8.28
C MET A 148 -0.14 37.64 -7.65
N ASP A 149 -0.14 37.03 -6.47
CA ASP A 149 -1.32 36.51 -5.79
C ASP A 149 -1.93 37.54 -4.80
N GLY A 150 -1.19 38.59 -4.39
CA GLY A 150 -1.62 39.68 -3.51
C GLY A 150 -2.19 40.86 -4.26
#